data_353108820d4b9d841663be8a12ca4eaf
#
_entry.id   353108820d4b9d841663be8a12ca4eaf
#
_cell.length_a   1.000
_cell.length_b   1.000
_cell.length_c   1.000
_cell.angle_alpha   90.00
_cell.angle_beta   90.00
_cell.angle_gamma   90.00
#
_symmetry.space_group_name_H-M   'P 1'
#
loop_
_entity.id
_entity.type
_entity.pdbx_description
1 polymer ?
#
loop_
_entity_poly.entity_id
_entity_poly.type
_entity_poly.pdbx_seq_one_letter_code
_entity_poly.pdbx_strand_id
1 'polypeptide(L)'
;IFLVSLLNIFLLNKKLFYLITIPCVLFFMIENFSINPYQYTWLNSFAKINKIDKTFEVDYWGISNKNLQKKIIEYAGSNSVNNEICVYGDTYVREFLVKSGFSCFKNYTELDSAKVRPLIAYQNVRNMKRSNPRDCELIYEENYQYTFSNQNIKVANLWYCN
;
A
#
# COMPACT_ATOMS: atom_id res chain seq x y z
N ILE A 1 -23.10 19.30 -26.73
CA ILE A 1 -23.59 18.95 -28.09
C ILE A 1 -22.67 17.85 -28.69
N PHE A 2 -21.37 18.06 -28.80
CA PHE A 2 -20.41 17.09 -29.40
C PHE A 2 -20.45 15.70 -28.75
N LEU A 3 -20.46 15.62 -27.43
CA LEU A 3 -20.54 14.37 -26.66
C LEU A 3 -21.86 13.60 -26.94
N VAL A 4 -22.95 14.31 -27.04
CA VAL A 4 -24.27 13.71 -27.32
C VAL A 4 -24.33 13.15 -28.75
N SER A 5 -23.73 13.87 -29.70
CA SER A 5 -23.66 13.42 -31.11
C SER A 5 -22.76 12.18 -31.25
N LEU A 6 -21.62 12.16 -30.56
CA LEU A 6 -20.74 10.96 -30.49
C LEU A 6 -21.48 9.78 -29.86
N LEU A 7 -22.18 9.98 -28.75
CA LEU A 7 -22.95 8.93 -28.09
C LEU A 7 -24.04 8.36 -29.02
N ASN A 8 -24.73 9.21 -29.76
CA ASN A 8 -25.74 8.76 -30.74
C ASN A 8 -25.13 7.93 -31.87
N ILE A 9 -23.96 8.30 -32.40
CA ILE A 9 -23.27 7.52 -33.42
C ILE A 9 -22.88 6.14 -32.87
N PHE A 10 -22.40 6.04 -31.65
CA PHE A 10 -22.08 4.77 -30.99
C PHE A 10 -23.31 3.92 -30.72
N LEU A 11 -24.44 4.52 -30.29
CA LEU A 11 -25.67 3.79 -30.02
C LEU A 11 -26.35 3.27 -31.31
N LEU A 12 -26.21 4.00 -32.42
CA LEU A 12 -26.74 3.58 -33.72
C LEU A 12 -25.93 2.47 -34.36
N ASN A 13 -24.61 2.40 -34.11
CA ASN A 13 -23.75 1.37 -34.67
C ASN A 13 -23.29 0.37 -33.58
N LYS A 14 -24.10 -0.64 -33.32
CA LYS A 14 -23.84 -1.68 -32.31
C LYS A 14 -22.44 -2.33 -32.45
N LYS A 15 -21.99 -2.60 -33.70
CA LYS A 15 -20.66 -3.21 -33.94
C LYS A 15 -19.54 -2.31 -33.49
N LEU A 16 -19.61 -1.03 -33.83
CA LEU A 16 -18.62 -0.03 -33.43
C LEU A 16 -18.62 0.16 -31.89
N PHE A 17 -19.80 0.18 -31.29
CA PHE A 17 -19.95 0.26 -29.85
C PHE A 17 -19.22 -0.90 -29.13
N TYR A 18 -19.49 -2.14 -29.54
CA TYR A 18 -18.82 -3.30 -28.93
C TYR A 18 -17.31 -3.32 -29.22
N LEU A 19 -16.89 -2.95 -30.43
CA LEU A 19 -15.48 -2.89 -30.81
C LEU A 19 -14.64 -1.99 -29.92
N ILE A 20 -15.23 -0.91 -29.40
CA ILE A 20 -14.55 0.04 -28.50
C ILE A 20 -14.76 -0.33 -27.03
N THR A 21 -16.00 -0.68 -26.66
CA THR A 21 -16.34 -0.90 -25.26
C THR A 21 -15.64 -2.15 -24.70
N ILE A 22 -15.59 -3.24 -25.45
CA ILE A 22 -14.98 -4.49 -24.97
C ILE A 22 -13.49 -4.30 -24.63
N PRO A 23 -12.63 -3.74 -25.50
CA PRO A 23 -11.24 -3.46 -25.16
C PRO A 23 -11.08 -2.52 -23.96
N CYS A 24 -11.93 -1.48 -23.85
CA CYS A 24 -11.89 -0.56 -22.70
C CYS A 24 -12.22 -1.27 -21.39
N VAL A 25 -13.24 -2.13 -21.38
CA VAL A 25 -13.62 -2.92 -20.21
C VAL A 25 -12.52 -3.90 -19.83
N LEU A 26 -11.96 -4.61 -20.80
CA LEU A 26 -10.86 -5.54 -20.59
C LEU A 26 -9.63 -4.82 -20.02
N PHE A 27 -9.25 -3.69 -20.60
CA PHE A 27 -8.17 -2.86 -20.09
C PHE A 27 -8.41 -2.47 -18.62
N PHE A 28 -9.61 -1.97 -18.31
CA PHE A 28 -9.98 -1.60 -16.95
C PHE A 28 -9.90 -2.79 -15.99
N MET A 29 -10.37 -3.95 -16.39
CA MET A 29 -10.32 -5.16 -15.57
C MET A 29 -8.87 -5.58 -15.30
N ILE A 30 -8.03 -5.66 -16.33
CA ILE A 30 -6.61 -6.03 -16.18
C ILE A 30 -5.89 -5.07 -15.23
N GLU A 31 -6.06 -3.77 -15.42
CA GLU A 31 -5.48 -2.76 -14.54
C GLU A 31 -5.94 -2.93 -13.08
N ASN A 32 -7.24 -3.13 -12.86
CA ASN A 32 -7.75 -3.31 -11.50
C ASN A 32 -7.25 -4.60 -10.84
N PHE A 33 -7.11 -5.69 -11.59
CA PHE A 33 -6.52 -6.92 -11.07
C PHE A 33 -5.05 -6.74 -10.69
N SER A 34 -4.28 -6.00 -11.48
CA SER A 34 -2.85 -5.80 -11.24
C SER A 34 -2.55 -5.05 -9.94
N ILE A 35 -3.44 -4.13 -9.55
CA ILE A 35 -3.28 -3.33 -8.33
C ILE A 35 -4.01 -3.91 -7.11
N ASN A 36 -4.53 -5.15 -7.21
CA ASN A 36 -5.17 -5.79 -6.07
C ASN A 36 -4.17 -5.96 -4.89
N PRO A 37 -4.53 -5.62 -3.66
CA PRO A 37 -5.84 -5.16 -3.14
C PRO A 37 -6.07 -3.63 -3.18
N TYR A 38 -5.28 -2.88 -3.89
CA TYR A 38 -5.29 -1.40 -3.90
C TYR A 38 -6.19 -0.80 -5.00
N GLN A 39 -7.28 -1.47 -5.41
CA GLN A 39 -8.15 -1.04 -6.52
C GLN A 39 -8.76 0.35 -6.32
N TYR A 40 -8.97 0.79 -5.08
CA TYR A 40 -9.47 2.12 -4.78
C TYR A 40 -8.47 3.25 -5.13
N THR A 41 -7.19 2.90 -5.37
CA THR A 41 -6.18 3.86 -5.83
C THR A 41 -6.10 3.94 -7.36
N TRP A 42 -7.04 3.30 -8.08
CA TRP A 42 -7.04 3.33 -9.52
C TRP A 42 -7.11 4.76 -10.05
N LEU A 43 -6.12 5.09 -10.87
CA LEU A 43 -5.98 6.40 -11.47
C LEU A 43 -6.02 6.28 -12.99
N ASN A 44 -6.58 7.27 -13.65
CA ASN A 44 -6.55 7.32 -15.11
C ASN A 44 -5.10 7.49 -15.62
N SER A 45 -4.89 7.16 -16.90
CA SER A 45 -3.56 7.18 -17.52
C SER A 45 -2.87 8.56 -17.44
N PHE A 46 -3.62 9.66 -17.42
CA PHE A 46 -3.05 11.00 -17.28
C PHE A 46 -2.48 11.24 -15.88
N ALA A 47 -3.17 10.78 -14.84
CA ALA A 47 -2.68 10.89 -13.46
C ALA A 47 -1.42 10.04 -13.23
N LYS A 48 -1.25 8.94 -13.98
CA LYS A 48 -0.09 8.05 -13.88
C LYS A 48 1.20 8.59 -14.52
N ILE A 49 1.15 9.69 -15.27
CA ILE A 49 2.33 10.32 -15.88
C ILE A 49 3.27 10.90 -14.82
N ASN A 50 2.72 11.40 -13.72
CA ASN A 50 3.47 11.97 -12.61
C ASN A 50 3.85 10.91 -11.57
N LYS A 51 4.76 11.26 -10.66
CA LYS A 51 5.10 10.40 -9.51
C LYS A 51 3.90 10.31 -8.57
N ILE A 52 3.15 9.22 -8.70
CA ILE A 52 1.86 8.98 -8.02
C ILE A 52 2.05 9.04 -6.50
N ASP A 53 3.08 8.39 -5.98
CA ASP A 53 3.44 8.32 -4.56
C ASP A 53 3.70 9.68 -3.92
N LYS A 54 4.08 10.68 -4.73
CA LYS A 54 4.33 12.05 -4.26
C LYS A 54 3.10 12.96 -4.36
N THR A 55 2.18 12.63 -5.26
CA THR A 55 1.04 13.49 -5.60
C THR A 55 -0.24 13.03 -4.90
N PHE A 56 -0.41 11.72 -4.70
CA PHE A 56 -1.63 11.13 -4.16
C PHE A 56 -1.33 10.30 -2.91
N GLU A 57 -2.32 10.17 -2.03
CA GLU A 57 -2.25 9.22 -0.92
C GLU A 57 -2.60 7.82 -1.44
N VAL A 58 -1.58 7.00 -1.67
CA VAL A 58 -1.67 5.71 -2.36
C VAL A 58 -2.12 4.54 -1.49
N ASP A 59 -2.31 4.76 -0.19
CA ASP A 59 -2.90 3.78 0.73
C ASP A 59 -3.79 4.47 1.78
N TYR A 60 -4.77 5.24 1.32
CA TYR A 60 -5.68 6.01 2.18
C TYR A 60 -6.41 5.14 3.21
N TRP A 61 -6.86 3.96 2.82
CA TRP A 61 -7.59 3.03 3.69
C TRP A 61 -6.68 2.14 4.55
N GLY A 62 -5.35 2.25 4.39
CA GLY A 62 -4.39 1.49 5.20
C GLY A 62 -4.46 -0.02 4.98
N ILE A 63 -4.70 -0.46 3.74
CA ILE A 63 -4.73 -1.90 3.39
C ILE A 63 -3.38 -2.54 3.68
N SER A 64 -2.27 -1.82 3.46
CA SER A 64 -0.92 -2.28 3.79
C SER A 64 -0.79 -2.68 5.26
N ASN A 65 -1.53 -2.04 6.18
CA ASN A 65 -1.48 -2.38 7.59
C ASN A 65 -1.88 -3.84 7.85
N LYS A 66 -2.82 -4.40 7.08
CA LYS A 66 -3.23 -5.81 7.22
C LYS A 66 -2.11 -6.77 6.82
N ASN A 67 -1.38 -6.47 5.76
CA ASN A 67 -0.26 -7.27 5.30
C ASN A 67 0.92 -7.12 6.25
N LEU A 68 1.23 -5.90 6.70
CA LEU A 68 2.27 -5.64 7.70
C LEU A 68 2.03 -6.40 9.00
N GLN A 69 0.79 -6.45 9.50
CA GLN A 69 0.44 -7.23 10.69
C GLN A 69 0.86 -8.69 10.55
N LYS A 70 0.51 -9.32 9.42
CA LYS A 70 0.89 -10.71 9.15
C LYS A 70 2.39 -10.87 9.09
N LYS A 71 3.09 -9.94 8.42
CA LYS A 71 4.55 -9.98 8.29
C LYS A 71 5.28 -9.78 9.61
N ILE A 72 4.78 -8.94 10.51
CA ILE A 72 5.32 -8.79 11.87
C ILE A 72 5.23 -10.12 12.62
N ILE A 73 4.08 -10.80 12.57
CA ILE A 73 3.88 -12.09 13.26
C ILE A 73 4.75 -13.18 12.65
N GLU A 74 4.81 -13.26 11.31
CA GLU A 74 5.69 -14.22 10.61
C GLU A 74 7.16 -14.01 10.99
N TYR A 75 7.61 -12.77 10.99
CA TYR A 75 9.00 -12.43 11.34
C TYR A 75 9.32 -12.79 12.80
N ALA A 76 8.45 -12.43 13.72
CA ALA A 76 8.62 -12.76 15.14
C ALA A 76 8.66 -14.28 15.38
N GLY A 77 7.78 -15.03 14.72
CA GLY A 77 7.75 -16.50 14.83
C GLY A 77 8.97 -17.18 14.22
N SER A 78 9.42 -16.71 13.05
CA SER A 78 10.55 -17.34 12.32
C SER A 78 11.90 -17.07 12.97
N ASN A 79 12.07 -15.94 13.65
CA ASN A 79 13.35 -15.51 14.22
C ASN A 79 13.41 -15.71 15.74
N SER A 80 12.46 -16.43 16.34
CA SER A 80 12.35 -16.61 17.79
C SER A 80 12.38 -15.28 18.55
N VAL A 81 11.90 -14.22 17.90
CA VAL A 81 11.79 -12.89 18.49
C VAL A 81 10.69 -12.96 19.53
N ASN A 82 11.03 -12.66 20.78
CA ASN A 82 10.06 -12.67 21.87
C ASN A 82 8.95 -11.66 21.63
N ASN A 83 7.69 -12.03 21.93
CA ASN A 83 6.53 -11.12 21.85
C ASN A 83 6.63 -9.91 22.80
N GLU A 84 7.66 -9.86 23.64
CA GLU A 84 8.00 -8.68 24.45
C GLU A 84 8.66 -7.55 23.65
N ILE A 85 9.08 -7.82 22.39
CA ILE A 85 9.66 -6.79 21.52
C ILE A 85 8.66 -5.67 21.28
N CYS A 86 9.15 -4.44 21.31
CA CYS A 86 8.31 -3.26 21.11
C CYS A 86 8.09 -3.00 19.61
N VAL A 87 6.82 -2.84 19.21
CA VAL A 87 6.46 -2.49 17.84
C VAL A 87 6.11 -1.01 17.76
N TYR A 88 6.79 -0.30 16.88
CA TYR A 88 6.57 1.14 16.62
C TYR A 88 5.86 1.32 15.29
N GLY A 89 4.69 1.94 15.31
CA GLY A 89 3.91 2.12 14.09
C GLY A 89 2.63 2.93 14.26
N ASP A 90 1.68 2.73 13.37
CA ASP A 90 0.38 3.39 13.41
C ASP A 90 -0.57 2.65 14.35
N THR A 91 -1.39 3.41 15.07
CA THR A 91 -2.33 2.89 16.08
C THR A 91 -3.36 1.89 15.54
N TYR A 92 -3.65 1.92 14.24
CA TYR A 92 -4.57 0.98 13.59
C TYR A 92 -4.17 -0.50 13.69
N VAL A 93 -2.90 -0.77 13.93
CA VAL A 93 -2.36 -2.15 14.00
C VAL A 93 -2.35 -2.66 15.44
N ARG A 94 -2.45 -1.77 16.41
CA ARG A 94 -2.29 -2.07 17.84
C ARG A 94 -3.20 -3.21 18.34
N GLU A 95 -4.49 -3.10 18.10
CA GLU A 95 -5.44 -4.09 18.61
C GLU A 95 -5.16 -5.50 18.10
N PHE A 96 -4.76 -5.60 16.84
CA PHE A 96 -4.45 -6.88 16.23
C PHE A 96 -3.16 -7.48 16.81
N LEU A 97 -2.13 -6.67 16.99
CA LEU A 97 -0.86 -7.13 17.57
C LEU A 97 -1.02 -7.52 19.03
N VAL A 98 -1.80 -6.78 19.81
CA VAL A 98 -2.13 -7.14 21.20
C VAL A 98 -2.87 -8.48 21.27
N LYS A 99 -3.84 -8.71 20.38
CA LYS A 99 -4.53 -10.01 20.27
C LYS A 99 -3.58 -11.15 19.86
N SER A 100 -2.50 -10.83 19.17
CA SER A 100 -1.47 -11.78 18.76
C SER A 100 -0.33 -11.95 19.77
N GLY A 101 -0.49 -11.39 20.99
CA GLY A 101 0.43 -11.60 22.11
C GLY A 101 1.55 -10.55 22.25
N PHE A 102 1.58 -9.51 21.41
CA PHE A 102 2.56 -8.43 21.57
C PHE A 102 2.18 -7.54 22.76
N SER A 103 3.08 -7.38 23.73
CA SER A 103 2.85 -6.61 24.96
C SER A 103 3.18 -5.13 24.83
N CYS A 104 4.07 -4.77 23.88
CA CYS A 104 4.54 -3.40 23.69
C CYS A 104 4.23 -2.86 22.30
N PHE A 105 3.41 -1.80 22.28
CA PHE A 105 3.13 -1.05 21.06
C PHE A 105 3.24 0.46 21.32
N LYS A 106 3.97 1.18 20.45
CA LYS A 106 4.16 2.62 20.50
C LYS A 106 3.91 3.29 19.16
N ASN A 107 3.64 4.58 19.19
CA ASN A 107 3.47 5.34 17.97
C ASN A 107 4.82 5.49 17.24
N TYR A 108 4.78 5.46 15.90
CA TYR A 108 5.99 5.67 15.08
C TYR A 108 6.72 6.99 15.40
N THR A 109 5.99 8.02 15.83
CA THR A 109 6.58 9.30 16.23
C THR A 109 7.52 9.21 17.42
N GLU A 110 7.41 8.17 18.24
CA GLU A 110 8.22 7.94 19.43
C GLU A 110 9.50 7.15 19.12
N LEU A 111 9.67 6.70 17.86
CA LEU A 111 10.78 5.83 17.46
C LEU A 111 12.16 6.49 17.70
N ASP A 112 12.29 7.79 17.39
CA ASP A 112 13.56 8.52 17.56
C ASP A 112 13.98 8.63 19.03
N SER A 113 13.04 8.52 19.95
CA SER A 113 13.27 8.53 21.40
C SER A 113 13.36 7.14 22.03
N ALA A 114 13.30 6.08 21.22
CA ALA A 114 13.32 4.71 21.69
C ALA A 114 14.66 4.38 22.38
N LYS A 115 14.60 4.02 23.66
CA LYS A 115 15.77 3.65 24.48
C LYS A 115 15.98 2.15 24.55
N VAL A 116 14.97 1.35 24.17
CA VAL A 116 14.98 -0.10 24.28
C VAL A 116 15.09 -0.70 22.90
N ARG A 117 16.05 -1.58 22.74
CA ARG A 117 16.25 -2.37 21.54
C ARG A 117 16.44 -3.85 21.95
N PRO A 118 16.12 -4.85 21.13
CA PRO A 118 15.65 -4.71 19.75
C PRO A 118 14.19 -4.25 19.65
N LEU A 119 13.81 -3.70 18.51
CA LEU A 119 12.45 -3.28 18.22
C LEU A 119 12.07 -3.51 16.75
N ILE A 120 10.79 -3.54 16.48
CA ILE A 120 10.23 -3.55 15.12
C ILE A 120 9.60 -2.21 14.84
N ALA A 121 9.94 -1.59 13.70
CA ALA A 121 9.31 -0.34 13.25
C ALA A 121 8.62 -0.58 11.92
N TYR A 122 7.37 -0.14 11.76
CA TYR A 122 6.72 -0.15 10.47
C TYR A 122 6.29 1.26 10.04
N GLN A 123 6.53 1.53 8.76
CA GLN A 123 6.13 2.74 8.08
C GLN A 123 5.05 2.42 7.08
N ASN A 124 3.92 3.08 7.15
CA ASN A 124 2.95 3.16 6.06
C ASN A 124 3.17 4.45 5.26
N VAL A 125 2.37 4.67 4.22
CA VAL A 125 2.46 5.86 3.35
C VAL A 125 2.52 7.19 4.14
N ARG A 126 1.78 7.28 5.24
CA ARG A 126 1.74 8.50 6.08
C ARG A 126 3.05 8.77 6.79
N ASN A 127 3.75 7.72 7.16
CA ASN A 127 5.02 7.78 7.89
C ASN A 127 6.25 7.71 6.96
N MET A 128 6.11 7.24 5.71
CA MET A 128 7.21 7.15 4.74
C MET A 128 7.80 8.50 4.32
N LYS A 129 7.09 9.59 4.55
CA LYS A 129 7.61 10.96 4.34
C LYS A 129 8.68 11.33 5.37
N ARG A 130 8.84 10.54 6.45
CA ARG A 130 9.88 10.68 7.46
C ARG A 130 11.14 9.95 7.00
N SER A 131 12.26 10.27 7.63
CA SER A 131 13.51 9.55 7.42
C SER A 131 13.36 8.08 7.80
N ASN A 132 14.12 7.23 7.11
CA ASN A 132 14.23 5.82 7.49
C ASN A 132 14.80 5.72 8.93
N PRO A 133 14.37 4.70 9.71
CA PRO A 133 14.91 4.49 11.05
C PRO A 133 16.42 4.25 10.97
N ARG A 134 17.17 4.85 11.90
CA ARG A 134 18.62 4.65 11.99
C ARG A 134 18.93 3.29 12.62
N ASP A 135 20.01 2.68 12.17
CA ASP A 135 20.49 1.37 12.67
C ASP A 135 19.43 0.27 12.61
N CYS A 136 18.64 0.28 11.55
CA CYS A 136 17.59 -0.69 11.32
C CYS A 136 17.78 -1.35 9.96
N GLU A 137 17.47 -2.64 9.88
CA GLU A 137 17.45 -3.44 8.67
C GLU A 137 16.04 -3.48 8.08
N LEU A 138 15.91 -3.28 6.76
CA LEU A 138 14.65 -3.44 6.06
C LEU A 138 14.36 -4.93 5.88
N ILE A 139 13.32 -5.44 6.52
CA ILE A 139 12.93 -6.85 6.46
C ILE A 139 11.78 -7.12 5.50
N TYR A 140 10.96 -6.11 5.20
CA TYR A 140 9.87 -6.25 4.25
C TYR A 140 9.49 -4.92 3.64
N GLU A 141 9.19 -4.94 2.35
CA GLU A 141 8.66 -3.80 1.60
C GLU A 141 7.37 -4.21 0.90
N GLU A 142 6.30 -3.47 1.15
CA GLU A 142 5.04 -3.63 0.45
C GLU A 142 4.95 -2.64 -0.71
N ASN A 143 4.69 -3.16 -1.89
CA ASN A 143 4.50 -2.33 -3.08
C ASN A 143 3.48 -2.93 -4.03
N TYR A 144 2.95 -2.12 -4.94
CA TYR A 144 2.16 -2.57 -6.06
C TYR A 144 2.55 -1.84 -7.33
N GLN A 145 2.22 -2.42 -8.48
CA GLN A 145 2.56 -1.88 -9.79
C GLN A 145 1.35 -1.92 -10.70
N TYR A 146 1.14 -0.86 -11.45
CA TYR A 146 0.17 -0.86 -12.55
C TYR A 146 0.71 -1.62 -13.74
N THR A 147 -0.12 -2.45 -14.39
CA THR A 147 0.29 -3.29 -15.53
C THR A 147 0.88 -2.49 -16.69
N PHE A 148 0.30 -1.35 -16.99
CA PHE A 148 0.69 -0.50 -18.13
C PHE A 148 1.51 0.73 -17.72
N SER A 149 2.05 0.72 -16.53
CA SER A 149 2.93 1.75 -15.99
C SER A 149 4.12 1.07 -15.31
N ASN A 150 5.32 1.51 -15.63
CA ASN A 150 6.53 1.01 -14.97
C ASN A 150 6.73 1.62 -13.56
N GLN A 151 5.70 2.26 -13.01
CA GLN A 151 5.79 2.85 -11.67
C GLN A 151 5.51 1.79 -10.62
N ASN A 152 6.50 1.53 -9.80
CA ASN A 152 6.38 0.74 -8.58
C ASN A 152 5.99 1.66 -7.44
N ILE A 153 4.81 1.43 -6.84
CA ILE A 153 4.23 2.26 -5.79
C ILE A 153 4.50 1.59 -4.45
N LYS A 154 5.42 2.17 -3.71
CA LYS A 154 5.74 1.74 -2.36
C LYS A 154 4.66 2.23 -1.39
N VAL A 155 4.10 1.34 -0.58
CA VAL A 155 3.02 1.65 0.37
C VAL A 155 3.38 1.37 1.82
N ALA A 156 4.31 0.46 2.09
CA ALA A 156 4.73 0.18 3.46
C ALA A 156 6.13 -0.43 3.54
N ASN A 157 6.81 -0.19 4.65
CA ASN A 157 8.09 -0.78 5.01
C ASN A 157 8.03 -1.37 6.42
N LEU A 158 8.73 -2.48 6.62
CA LEU A 158 8.94 -3.09 7.91
C LEU A 158 10.43 -3.17 8.20
N TRP A 159 10.84 -2.67 9.36
CA TRP A 159 12.22 -2.55 9.81
C TRP A 159 12.44 -3.31 11.11
N TYR A 160 13.58 -3.94 11.24
CA TYR A 160 14.08 -4.48 12.49
C TYR A 160 15.28 -3.67 12.95
N CYS A 161 15.26 -3.23 14.18
CA CYS A 161 16.28 -2.35 14.76
C CYS A 161 16.92 -3.04 15.97
N ASN A 162 18.21 -3.32 15.84
CA ASN A 162 19.05 -3.88 16.90
C ASN A 162 19.49 -2.82 17.90
#